data_cc67ef2765886b1002c212bdd72fdad4
#
_entry.id   cc67ef2765886b1002c212bdd72fdad4
#
_cell.length_a   1.000
_cell.length_b   1.000
_cell.length_c   1.000
_cell.angle_alpha   90.00
_cell.angle_beta   90.00
_cell.angle_gamma   90.00
#
_symmetry.space_group_name_H-M   'P 1'
#
loop_
_entity.id
_entity.type
_entity.pdbx_description
1 polymer ?
#
loop_
_entity_poly.entity_id
_entity_poly.type
_entity_poly.pdbx_seq_one_letter_code
_entity_poly.pdbx_strand_id
1 'polypeptide(L)'
;EADRLIHSYYKENISHTGNDRTEEADKVSVRIAQLISEKSFVMSPAQYISIHARLFEGVYKHAGKIRDYNISKSEWVLDGDTVMYGGASDLRATLDYDISQERDFSYKNLSLEQTIKHLAVFISRLWQIHVFSEGNTRTTAVFFIKYLRTLGFDVTNDIFAENAWYFRNALVRANYTNLQKGVHETTEYLEAFLRNLLFGEKNELKNRYLHINCTLEAPKCKKDTESCTLDELSVLNLLREDGKMTQKQLAESINKSERTIKTITASFEEKGVITRINGKRFGYWKVNN
;
A
#
# COMPACT_ATOMS: atom_id res chain seq x y z
N GLU A 1 11.85 24.33 5.30
CA GLU A 1 13.32 24.41 5.06
C GLU A 1 13.94 23.01 5.01
N ALA A 2 13.65 22.11 5.95
CA ALA A 2 14.12 20.73 5.93
C ALA A 2 13.68 19.95 4.68
N ASP A 3 12.44 20.11 4.23
CA ASP A 3 11.92 19.46 3.00
C ASP A 3 12.61 19.98 1.72
N ARG A 4 13.06 21.23 1.70
CA ARG A 4 13.86 21.79 0.60
C ARG A 4 15.28 21.21 0.58
N LEU A 5 15.90 21.03 1.74
CA LEU A 5 17.24 20.43 1.87
C LEU A 5 17.23 18.96 1.48
N ILE A 6 16.19 18.23 1.86
CA ILE A 6 15.97 16.80 1.48
C ILE A 6 15.85 16.69 -0.05
N HIS A 7 15.09 17.57 -0.68
CA HIS A 7 14.92 17.58 -2.13
C HIS A 7 16.23 17.95 -2.87
N SER A 8 17.07 18.83 -2.28
CA SER A 8 18.37 19.19 -2.84
C SER A 8 19.40 18.06 -2.73
N TYR A 9 19.45 17.34 -1.60
CA TYR A 9 20.36 16.21 -1.38
C TYR A 9 20.22 15.11 -2.43
N TYR A 10 18.97 14.83 -2.85
CA TYR A 10 18.70 13.86 -3.92
C TYR A 10 18.93 14.40 -5.33
N LYS A 11 18.86 15.71 -5.55
CA LYS A 11 19.21 16.33 -6.83
C LYS A 11 20.71 16.26 -7.11
N GLU A 12 21.54 16.37 -6.09
CA GLU A 12 23.01 16.43 -6.24
C GLU A 12 23.67 15.06 -6.43
N ASN A 13 23.05 13.97 -5.93
CA ASN A 13 23.64 12.63 -5.95
C ASN A 13 23.27 11.75 -7.15
N ILE A 14 22.55 12.27 -8.13
CA ILE A 14 22.20 11.52 -9.35
C ILE A 14 22.65 12.35 -10.56
N SER A 15 23.75 11.95 -11.18
CA SER A 15 24.35 12.56 -12.37
C SER A 15 23.56 12.22 -13.65
N HIS A 16 22.44 12.90 -13.89
CA HIS A 16 21.77 12.98 -15.19
C HIS A 16 21.27 14.40 -15.43
N THR A 17 21.30 14.85 -16.68
CA THR A 17 20.85 16.20 -17.07
C THR A 17 19.36 16.40 -16.77
N GLY A 18 18.96 17.61 -16.36
CA GLY A 18 17.61 17.87 -15.86
C GLY A 18 16.47 17.55 -16.83
N ASN A 19 16.71 17.63 -18.16
CA ASN A 19 15.71 17.31 -19.20
C ASN A 19 15.41 15.82 -19.29
N ASP A 20 16.43 14.95 -19.20
CA ASP A 20 16.24 13.50 -19.31
C ASP A 20 15.39 12.93 -18.16
N ARG A 21 15.48 13.54 -16.97
CA ARG A 21 14.68 13.15 -15.79
C ARG A 21 13.22 13.51 -15.91
N THR A 22 12.92 14.67 -16.48
CA THR A 22 11.54 15.09 -16.68
C THR A 22 10.86 14.18 -17.68
N GLU A 23 11.52 13.85 -18.79
CA GLU A 23 11.00 12.94 -19.81
C GLU A 23 10.82 11.50 -19.27
N GLU A 24 11.76 11.00 -18.45
CA GLU A 24 11.62 9.72 -17.77
C GLU A 24 10.40 9.72 -16.83
N ALA A 25 10.28 10.74 -16.00
CA ALA A 25 9.18 10.87 -15.05
C ALA A 25 7.82 10.92 -15.74
N ASP A 26 7.71 11.68 -16.82
CA ASP A 26 6.48 11.80 -17.61
C ASP A 26 6.09 10.47 -18.27
N LYS A 27 7.04 9.80 -18.93
CA LYS A 27 6.80 8.48 -19.54
C LYS A 27 6.34 7.45 -18.51
N VAL A 28 7.01 7.39 -17.37
CA VAL A 28 6.67 6.43 -16.31
C VAL A 28 5.32 6.76 -15.68
N SER A 29 4.99 8.02 -15.46
CA SER A 29 3.70 8.45 -14.92
C SER A 29 2.52 8.03 -15.82
N VAL A 30 2.63 8.21 -17.14
CA VAL A 30 1.63 7.75 -18.10
C VAL A 30 1.46 6.23 -18.03
N ARG A 31 2.55 5.48 -17.94
CA ARG A 31 2.51 4.01 -17.86
C ARG A 31 1.94 3.50 -16.54
N ILE A 32 2.20 4.20 -15.43
CA ILE A 32 1.54 3.92 -14.15
C ILE A 32 0.02 4.02 -14.30
N ALA A 33 -0.47 5.12 -14.87
CA ALA A 33 -1.90 5.32 -15.09
C ALA A 33 -2.51 4.23 -15.99
N GLN A 34 -1.83 3.85 -17.07
CA GLN A 34 -2.24 2.78 -17.97
C GLN A 34 -2.32 1.43 -17.25
N LEU A 35 -1.27 1.03 -16.54
CA LEU A 35 -1.20 -0.24 -15.81
C LEU A 35 -2.29 -0.34 -14.73
N ILE A 36 -2.54 0.75 -14.01
CA ILE A 36 -3.56 0.81 -12.97
C ILE A 36 -4.97 0.77 -13.58
N SER A 37 -5.19 1.32 -14.78
CA SER A 37 -6.49 1.27 -15.45
C SER A 37 -6.90 -0.13 -15.90
N GLU A 38 -5.94 -1.03 -16.10
CA GLU A 38 -6.19 -2.42 -16.50
C GLU A 38 -6.78 -3.22 -15.33
N LYS A 39 -7.93 -3.85 -15.53
CA LYS A 39 -8.61 -4.65 -14.50
C LYS A 39 -7.93 -5.99 -14.21
N SER A 40 -7.21 -6.56 -15.20
CA SER A 40 -6.54 -7.85 -15.04
C SER A 40 -5.38 -7.77 -14.06
N PHE A 41 -5.34 -8.69 -13.10
CA PHE A 41 -4.24 -8.85 -12.16
C PHE A 41 -4.11 -10.31 -11.74
N VAL A 42 -2.88 -10.79 -11.65
CA VAL A 42 -2.53 -12.12 -11.14
C VAL A 42 -1.50 -11.96 -10.04
N MET A 43 -1.75 -12.49 -8.86
CA MET A 43 -0.78 -12.53 -7.76
C MET A 43 0.33 -13.53 -8.10
N SER A 44 1.33 -13.07 -8.85
CA SER A 44 2.44 -13.90 -9.32
C SER A 44 3.73 -13.11 -9.50
N PRO A 45 4.90 -13.77 -9.36
CA PRO A 45 6.20 -13.17 -9.68
C PRO A 45 6.29 -12.67 -11.13
N ALA A 46 5.68 -13.38 -12.07
CA ALA A 46 5.64 -12.98 -13.48
C ALA A 46 4.91 -11.65 -13.66
N GLN A 47 3.80 -11.43 -12.94
CA GLN A 47 3.07 -10.15 -12.96
C GLN A 47 3.94 -9.01 -12.38
N TYR A 48 4.65 -9.24 -11.27
CA TYR A 48 5.54 -8.26 -10.66
C TYR A 48 6.67 -7.84 -11.62
N ILE A 49 7.31 -8.82 -12.28
CA ILE A 49 8.36 -8.59 -13.27
C ILE A 49 7.81 -7.88 -14.51
N SER A 50 6.63 -8.27 -15.00
CA SER A 50 5.96 -7.66 -16.15
C SER A 50 5.62 -6.19 -15.89
N ILE A 51 5.16 -5.84 -14.69
CA ILE A 51 4.92 -4.44 -14.30
C ILE A 51 6.20 -3.62 -14.41
N HIS A 52 7.33 -4.11 -13.86
CA HIS A 52 8.61 -3.43 -14.00
C HIS A 52 9.04 -3.29 -15.46
N ALA A 53 8.95 -4.36 -16.25
CA ALA A 53 9.29 -4.32 -17.69
C ALA A 53 8.51 -3.21 -18.40
N ARG A 54 7.19 -3.17 -18.23
CA ARG A 54 6.30 -2.20 -18.88
C ARG A 54 6.47 -0.76 -18.37
N LEU A 55 6.75 -0.57 -17.08
CA LEU A 55 7.02 0.76 -16.54
C LEU A 55 8.28 1.37 -17.16
N PHE A 56 9.32 0.57 -17.34
CA PHE A 56 10.67 1.06 -17.64
C PHE A 56 11.19 0.67 -19.03
N GLU A 57 10.34 0.12 -19.92
CA GLU A 57 10.69 -0.15 -21.31
C GLU A 57 11.21 1.12 -22.00
N GLY A 58 12.42 1.02 -22.61
CA GLY A 58 13.07 2.17 -23.24
C GLY A 58 13.54 3.28 -22.27
N VAL A 59 13.37 3.10 -20.96
CA VAL A 59 13.92 3.95 -19.91
C VAL A 59 15.16 3.27 -19.33
N TYR A 60 15.04 2.03 -18.91
CA TYR A 60 16.17 1.24 -18.40
C TYR A 60 16.50 0.08 -19.33
N LYS A 61 17.80 -0.10 -19.64
CA LYS A 61 18.28 -1.26 -20.41
C LYS A 61 17.98 -2.62 -19.76
N HIS A 62 17.76 -2.60 -18.44
CA HIS A 62 17.45 -3.77 -17.63
C HIS A 62 15.98 -3.88 -17.24
N ALA A 63 15.07 -3.19 -17.94
CA ALA A 63 13.63 -3.28 -17.69
C ALA A 63 13.16 -4.74 -17.68
N GLY A 64 12.50 -5.18 -16.58
CA GLY A 64 12.04 -6.56 -16.39
C GLY A 64 13.12 -7.59 -16.07
N LYS A 65 14.38 -7.20 -15.90
CA LYS A 65 15.47 -8.12 -15.58
C LYS A 65 15.76 -8.11 -14.08
N ILE A 66 15.76 -9.29 -13.47
CA ILE A 66 16.22 -9.49 -12.10
C ILE A 66 17.72 -9.20 -12.08
N ARG A 67 18.19 -8.44 -11.06
CA ARG A 67 19.61 -8.16 -10.89
C ARG A 67 20.37 -9.43 -10.51
N ASP A 68 21.62 -9.50 -10.90
CA ASP A 68 22.54 -10.61 -10.65
C ASP A 68 23.73 -10.23 -9.71
N TYR A 69 23.61 -9.08 -9.03
CA TYR A 69 24.61 -8.55 -8.09
C TYR A 69 23.95 -8.03 -6.82
N ASN A 70 24.70 -8.03 -5.72
CA ASN A 70 24.26 -7.45 -4.45
C ASN A 70 24.30 -5.93 -4.50
N ILE A 71 23.35 -5.29 -3.81
CA ILE A 71 23.23 -3.83 -3.76
C ILE A 71 23.25 -3.34 -2.32
N SER A 72 23.70 -2.11 -2.17
CA SER A 72 23.63 -1.32 -0.95
C SER A 72 23.24 0.11 -1.35
N LYS A 73 22.37 0.76 -0.59
CA LYS A 73 21.91 2.12 -0.84
C LYS A 73 21.98 2.91 0.46
N SER A 74 22.65 4.05 0.42
CA SER A 74 22.64 5.00 1.53
C SER A 74 21.25 5.63 1.66
N GLU A 75 20.64 5.49 2.84
CA GLU A 75 19.29 5.98 3.10
C GLU A 75 19.33 7.17 4.05
N TRP A 76 18.78 8.32 3.59
CA TRP A 76 18.72 9.52 4.40
C TRP A 76 18.02 9.28 5.74
N VAL A 77 16.90 8.57 5.74
CA VAL A 77 16.09 8.30 6.94
C VAL A 77 16.85 7.47 7.98
N LEU A 78 17.93 6.79 7.58
CA LEU A 78 18.82 5.97 8.41
C LEU A 78 20.15 6.67 8.73
N ASP A 79 20.24 7.99 8.51
CA ASP A 79 21.48 8.74 8.68
C ASP A 79 22.64 8.21 7.83
N GLY A 80 22.32 7.85 6.58
CA GLY A 80 23.30 7.31 5.62
C GLY A 80 23.54 5.80 5.68
N ASP A 81 22.94 5.09 6.65
CA ASP A 81 22.99 3.63 6.73
C ASP A 81 22.10 2.97 5.65
N THR A 82 22.14 1.65 5.55
CA THR A 82 21.45 0.88 4.50
C THR A 82 20.51 -0.18 5.07
N VAL A 83 19.48 -0.52 4.30
CA VAL A 83 18.68 -1.73 4.54
C VAL A 83 19.43 -2.95 4.00
N MET A 84 19.28 -4.08 4.66
CA MET A 84 19.73 -5.36 4.13
C MET A 84 18.76 -5.85 3.06
N TYR A 85 19.15 -5.71 1.79
CA TYR A 85 18.38 -6.18 0.65
C TYR A 85 18.61 -7.67 0.36
N GLY A 86 17.71 -8.30 -0.38
CA GLY A 86 17.83 -9.71 -0.78
C GLY A 86 19.14 -10.00 -1.50
N GLY A 87 19.76 -11.15 -1.22
CA GLY A 87 20.97 -11.64 -1.90
C GLY A 87 20.68 -11.97 -3.37
N ALA A 88 21.62 -11.62 -4.26
CA ALA A 88 21.43 -11.78 -5.71
C ALA A 88 21.14 -13.25 -6.13
N SER A 89 21.73 -14.23 -5.42
CA SER A 89 21.54 -15.66 -5.66
C SER A 89 20.09 -16.14 -5.41
N ASP A 90 19.36 -15.47 -4.51
CA ASP A 90 18.10 -15.99 -3.96
C ASP A 90 16.88 -15.14 -4.35
N LEU A 91 17.06 -14.04 -5.11
CA LEU A 91 16.00 -13.08 -5.43
C LEU A 91 14.77 -13.72 -6.04
N ARG A 92 14.96 -14.66 -6.98
CA ARG A 92 13.87 -15.35 -7.63
C ARG A 92 13.10 -16.24 -6.66
N ALA A 93 13.83 -17.04 -5.90
CA ALA A 93 13.24 -17.95 -4.93
C ALA A 93 12.51 -17.19 -3.81
N THR A 94 13.09 -16.08 -3.32
CA THR A 94 12.48 -15.23 -2.30
C THR A 94 11.21 -14.56 -2.83
N LEU A 95 11.24 -14.03 -4.06
CA LEU A 95 10.07 -13.44 -4.70
C LEU A 95 8.94 -14.48 -4.88
N ASP A 96 9.26 -15.67 -5.36
CA ASP A 96 8.29 -16.77 -5.53
C ASP A 96 7.69 -17.17 -4.18
N TYR A 97 8.51 -17.24 -3.13
CA TYR A 97 8.07 -17.59 -1.78
C TYR A 97 7.11 -16.53 -1.21
N ASP A 98 7.52 -15.26 -1.15
CA ASP A 98 6.71 -14.19 -0.54
C ASP A 98 5.37 -13.99 -1.25
N ILE A 99 5.37 -14.03 -2.59
CA ILE A 99 4.13 -13.92 -3.37
C ILE A 99 3.23 -15.15 -3.16
N SER A 100 3.80 -16.37 -3.03
CA SER A 100 3.00 -17.56 -2.76
C SER A 100 2.36 -17.51 -1.38
N GLN A 101 3.10 -17.08 -0.34
CA GLN A 101 2.58 -16.93 1.01
C GLN A 101 1.40 -15.95 1.04
N GLU A 102 1.51 -14.82 0.35
CA GLU A 102 0.43 -13.83 0.29
C GLU A 102 -0.77 -14.33 -0.52
N ARG A 103 -0.54 -15.02 -1.63
CA ARG A 103 -1.63 -15.61 -2.44
C ARG A 103 -2.45 -16.63 -1.63
N ASP A 104 -1.80 -17.39 -0.76
CA ASP A 104 -2.44 -18.44 0.04
C ASP A 104 -2.98 -17.89 1.38
N PHE A 105 -2.71 -16.61 1.69
CA PHE A 105 -3.17 -15.96 2.92
C PHE A 105 -4.67 -15.66 2.88
N SER A 106 -5.34 -15.84 4.01
CA SER A 106 -6.77 -15.59 4.15
C SER A 106 -7.06 -14.37 5.01
N TYR A 107 -7.69 -13.37 4.43
CA TYR A 107 -8.19 -12.18 5.12
C TYR A 107 -9.51 -12.41 5.88
N LYS A 108 -10.06 -13.62 5.81
CA LYS A 108 -11.34 -13.94 6.44
C LYS A 108 -11.27 -13.74 7.96
N ASN A 109 -12.25 -13.04 8.50
CA ASN A 109 -12.40 -12.73 9.93
C ASN A 109 -11.28 -11.84 10.53
N LEU A 110 -10.39 -11.26 9.73
CA LEU A 110 -9.46 -10.28 10.23
C LEU A 110 -10.15 -8.94 10.45
N SER A 111 -9.81 -8.26 11.55
CA SER A 111 -10.17 -6.86 11.72
C SER A 111 -9.41 -5.98 10.70
N LEU A 112 -9.87 -4.76 10.47
CA LEU A 112 -9.17 -3.81 9.61
C LEU A 112 -7.76 -3.50 10.14
N GLU A 113 -7.60 -3.41 11.45
CA GLU A 113 -6.29 -3.25 12.08
C GLU A 113 -5.34 -4.40 11.75
N GLN A 114 -5.81 -5.64 11.89
CA GLN A 114 -5.03 -6.83 11.54
C GLN A 114 -4.71 -6.87 10.04
N THR A 115 -5.67 -6.47 9.19
CA THR A 115 -5.49 -6.38 7.75
C THR A 115 -4.42 -5.36 7.38
N ILE A 116 -4.45 -4.15 7.97
CA ILE A 116 -3.45 -3.11 7.74
C ILE A 116 -2.06 -3.60 8.15
N LYS A 117 -1.94 -4.18 9.34
CA LYS A 117 -0.65 -4.72 9.83
C LYS A 117 -0.10 -5.78 8.90
N HIS A 118 -0.94 -6.72 8.47
CA HIS A 118 -0.53 -7.75 7.52
C HIS A 118 -0.09 -7.16 6.19
N LEU A 119 -0.88 -6.25 5.61
CA LEU A 119 -0.55 -5.57 4.36
C LEU A 119 0.74 -4.75 4.46
N ALA A 120 0.97 -4.07 5.59
CA ALA A 120 2.21 -3.33 5.84
C ALA A 120 3.43 -4.25 5.88
N VAL A 121 3.32 -5.40 6.54
CA VAL A 121 4.38 -6.42 6.58
C VAL A 121 4.62 -7.00 5.20
N PHE A 122 3.57 -7.42 4.49
CA PHE A 122 3.69 -7.99 3.15
C PHE A 122 4.40 -7.04 2.18
N ILE A 123 3.91 -5.80 2.08
CA ILE A 123 4.46 -4.85 1.11
C ILE A 123 5.90 -4.44 1.44
N SER A 124 6.26 -4.37 2.74
CA SER A 124 7.61 -4.04 3.17
C SER A 124 8.60 -5.15 2.81
N ARG A 125 8.23 -6.41 3.02
CA ARG A 125 9.05 -7.59 2.66
C ARG A 125 9.22 -7.71 1.16
N LEU A 126 8.13 -7.60 0.38
CA LEU A 126 8.20 -7.61 -1.08
C LEU A 126 9.15 -6.54 -1.62
N TRP A 127 9.09 -5.32 -1.07
CA TRP A 127 10.01 -4.25 -1.44
C TRP A 127 11.46 -4.54 -1.03
N GLN A 128 11.68 -5.14 0.14
CA GLN A 128 13.02 -5.45 0.67
C GLN A 128 13.80 -6.44 -0.20
N ILE A 129 13.12 -7.36 -0.88
CA ILE A 129 13.77 -8.27 -1.84
C ILE A 129 14.59 -7.45 -2.85
N HIS A 130 14.06 -6.30 -3.27
CA HIS A 130 14.72 -5.34 -4.16
C HIS A 130 15.23 -6.02 -5.43
N VAL A 131 14.31 -6.67 -6.13
CA VAL A 131 14.56 -7.59 -7.24
C VAL A 131 15.29 -6.95 -8.41
N PHE A 132 15.08 -5.66 -8.63
CA PHE A 132 15.64 -4.90 -9.75
C PHE A 132 16.76 -3.97 -9.30
N SER A 133 17.63 -3.57 -10.22
CA SER A 133 18.67 -2.57 -9.95
C SER A 133 18.07 -1.20 -9.61
N GLU A 134 17.01 -0.78 -10.34
CA GLU A 134 16.29 0.48 -10.12
C GLU A 134 14.78 0.26 -10.29
N GLY A 135 13.94 1.23 -9.88
CA GLY A 135 12.50 1.21 -10.08
C GLY A 135 11.69 0.34 -9.11
N ASN A 136 12.31 -0.28 -8.11
CA ASN A 136 11.64 -1.19 -7.17
C ASN A 136 10.45 -0.55 -6.48
N THR A 137 10.57 0.66 -5.92
CA THR A 137 9.47 1.32 -5.19
C THR A 137 8.26 1.60 -6.08
N ARG A 138 8.47 2.08 -7.33
CA ARG A 138 7.39 2.34 -8.29
C ARG A 138 6.70 1.05 -8.72
N THR A 139 7.48 -0.01 -8.99
CA THR A 139 6.94 -1.33 -9.32
C THR A 139 6.11 -1.90 -8.18
N THR A 140 6.64 -1.83 -6.95
CA THR A 140 5.95 -2.29 -5.74
C THR A 140 4.64 -1.53 -5.53
N ALA A 141 4.63 -0.21 -5.69
CA ALA A 141 3.42 0.60 -5.56
C ALA A 141 2.33 0.20 -6.58
N VAL A 142 2.68 0.07 -7.87
CA VAL A 142 1.72 -0.32 -8.92
C VAL A 142 1.19 -1.73 -8.68
N PHE A 143 2.05 -2.68 -8.35
CA PHE A 143 1.65 -4.05 -8.02
C PHE A 143 0.68 -4.05 -6.83
N PHE A 144 1.00 -3.29 -5.79
CA PHE A 144 0.21 -3.22 -4.57
C PHE A 144 -1.15 -2.55 -4.79
N ILE A 145 -1.23 -1.46 -5.56
CA ILE A 145 -2.51 -0.84 -5.93
C ILE A 145 -3.42 -1.87 -6.63
N LYS A 146 -2.88 -2.61 -7.60
CA LYS A 146 -3.65 -3.63 -8.33
C LYS A 146 -4.09 -4.76 -7.39
N TYR A 147 -3.23 -5.18 -6.48
CA TYR A 147 -3.56 -6.18 -5.47
C TYR A 147 -4.67 -5.71 -4.53
N LEU A 148 -4.55 -4.52 -3.95
CA LEU A 148 -5.57 -3.96 -3.06
C LEU A 148 -6.96 -3.89 -3.71
N ARG A 149 -7.01 -3.62 -5.01
CA ARG A 149 -8.28 -3.65 -5.76
C ARG A 149 -8.89 -5.05 -5.83
N THR A 150 -8.10 -6.11 -5.87
CA THR A 150 -8.63 -7.49 -5.80
C THR A 150 -9.22 -7.82 -4.43
N LEU A 151 -8.78 -7.12 -3.38
CA LEU A 151 -9.33 -7.22 -2.04
C LEU A 151 -10.59 -6.35 -1.82
N GLY A 152 -11.01 -5.62 -2.86
CA GLY A 152 -12.22 -4.78 -2.84
C GLY A 152 -12.00 -3.33 -2.42
N PHE A 153 -10.75 -2.87 -2.27
CA PHE A 153 -10.47 -1.47 -1.98
C PHE A 153 -10.51 -0.61 -3.26
N ASP A 154 -11.13 0.56 -3.19
CA ASP A 154 -11.05 1.57 -4.25
C ASP A 154 -9.80 2.43 -4.04
N VAL A 155 -8.71 2.07 -4.70
CA VAL A 155 -7.39 2.67 -4.53
C VAL A 155 -6.93 3.31 -5.83
N THR A 156 -6.48 4.57 -5.73
CA THR A 156 -5.86 5.32 -6.83
C THR A 156 -4.36 5.51 -6.58
N ASN A 157 -3.66 6.12 -7.55
CA ASN A 157 -2.24 6.45 -7.41
C ASN A 157 -1.99 7.77 -6.67
N ASP A 158 -3.01 8.55 -6.37
CA ASP A 158 -2.85 9.95 -5.94
C ASP A 158 -2.05 10.05 -4.64
N ILE A 159 -2.42 9.29 -3.61
CA ILE A 159 -1.69 9.30 -2.33
C ILE A 159 -0.25 8.81 -2.50
N PHE A 160 0.01 7.84 -3.39
CA PHE A 160 1.37 7.39 -3.69
C PHE A 160 2.18 8.48 -4.40
N ALA A 161 1.59 9.19 -5.34
CA ALA A 161 2.25 10.27 -6.07
C ALA A 161 2.57 11.45 -5.15
N GLU A 162 1.62 11.87 -4.32
CA GLU A 162 1.77 12.98 -3.38
C GLU A 162 2.76 12.66 -2.26
N ASN A 163 2.85 11.41 -1.82
CA ASN A 163 3.64 10.97 -0.68
C ASN A 163 4.68 9.91 -1.05
N ALA A 164 5.19 9.90 -2.29
CA ALA A 164 6.11 8.88 -2.80
C ALA A 164 7.37 8.74 -1.93
N TRP A 165 7.89 9.87 -1.45
CA TRP A 165 9.05 9.92 -0.59
C TRP A 165 8.76 9.36 0.81
N TYR A 166 7.61 9.69 1.38
CA TYR A 166 7.16 9.12 2.65
C TYR A 166 6.98 7.61 2.54
N PHE A 167 6.28 7.14 1.52
CA PHE A 167 6.07 5.72 1.28
C PHE A 167 7.39 4.94 1.19
N ARG A 168 8.36 5.47 0.42
CA ARG A 168 9.69 4.87 0.33
C ARG A 168 10.41 4.81 1.68
N ASN A 169 10.42 5.91 2.43
CA ASN A 169 11.07 5.96 3.73
C ASN A 169 10.36 5.08 4.76
N ALA A 170 9.05 4.93 4.69
CA ALA A 170 8.30 4.00 5.53
C ALA A 170 8.67 2.53 5.25
N LEU A 171 8.88 2.16 3.97
CA LEU A 171 9.41 0.86 3.58
C LEU A 171 10.82 0.63 4.14
N VAL A 172 11.69 1.63 4.09
CA VAL A 172 13.04 1.58 4.69
C VAL A 172 12.94 1.33 6.19
N ARG A 173 12.12 2.10 6.92
CA ARG A 173 11.96 1.97 8.38
C ARG A 173 11.36 0.63 8.80
N ALA A 174 10.51 0.04 7.97
CA ALA A 174 9.92 -1.28 8.22
C ALA A 174 10.93 -2.44 8.09
N ASN A 175 12.13 -2.19 7.52
CA ASN A 175 13.14 -3.20 7.24
C ASN A 175 14.51 -2.86 7.83
N TYR A 176 14.58 -2.00 8.85
CA TYR A 176 15.84 -1.60 9.44
C TYR A 176 15.85 -1.73 10.95
N THR A 177 16.82 -2.51 11.45
CA THR A 177 17.12 -2.66 12.87
C THR A 177 18.59 -2.40 13.12
N ASN A 178 18.90 -1.55 14.10
CA ASN A 178 20.25 -1.32 14.61
C ASN A 178 20.22 -1.24 16.13
N LEU A 179 20.49 -2.36 16.79
CA LEU A 179 20.41 -2.48 18.25
C LEU A 179 21.42 -1.58 18.98
N GLN A 180 22.57 -1.29 18.36
CA GLN A 180 23.58 -0.42 18.94
C GLN A 180 23.10 1.04 19.02
N LYS A 181 22.28 1.45 18.05
CA LYS A 181 21.63 2.78 18.03
C LYS A 181 20.27 2.79 18.72
N GLY A 182 19.80 1.66 19.26
CA GLY A 182 18.48 1.54 19.86
C GLY A 182 17.34 1.67 18.82
N VAL A 183 17.62 1.42 17.54
CA VAL A 183 16.62 1.53 16.46
C VAL A 183 16.07 0.15 16.14
N HIS A 184 14.74 0.03 16.14
CA HIS A 184 14.02 -1.17 15.74
C HIS A 184 13.24 -0.93 14.47
N GLU A 185 13.03 -2.00 13.68
CA GLU A 185 12.09 -1.99 12.57
C GLU A 185 10.68 -1.67 13.05
N THR A 186 9.92 -0.93 12.26
CA THR A 186 8.53 -0.58 12.59
C THR A 186 7.70 -0.40 11.32
N THR A 187 6.50 -0.97 11.31
CA THR A 187 5.51 -0.80 10.24
C THR A 187 4.56 0.37 10.49
N GLU A 188 4.61 1.04 11.64
CA GLU A 188 3.67 2.10 12.02
C GLU A 188 3.54 3.22 10.98
N TYR A 189 4.64 3.59 10.33
CA TYR A 189 4.62 4.61 9.27
C TYR A 189 3.91 4.12 8.01
N LEU A 190 4.09 2.84 7.64
CA LEU A 190 3.33 2.23 6.56
C LEU A 190 1.85 2.07 6.92
N GLU A 191 1.55 1.70 8.17
CA GLU A 191 0.18 1.60 8.66
C GLU A 191 -0.53 2.96 8.59
N ALA A 192 0.14 4.06 8.98
CA ALA A 192 -0.40 5.41 8.83
C ALA A 192 -0.69 5.77 7.36
N PHE A 193 0.23 5.43 6.46
CA PHE A 193 0.04 5.60 5.01
C PHE A 193 -1.14 4.78 4.49
N LEU A 194 -1.23 3.50 4.87
CA LEU A 194 -2.31 2.61 4.46
C LEU A 194 -3.67 3.04 5.00
N ARG A 195 -3.76 3.58 6.20
CA ARG A 195 -4.99 4.15 6.76
C ARG A 195 -5.49 5.33 5.92
N ASN A 196 -4.60 6.23 5.52
CA ASN A 196 -4.97 7.32 4.62
C ASN A 196 -5.42 6.79 3.26
N LEU A 197 -4.71 5.80 2.71
CA LEU A 197 -5.00 5.22 1.40
C LEU A 197 -6.32 4.45 1.37
N LEU A 198 -6.59 3.63 2.38
CA LEU A 198 -7.70 2.67 2.37
C LEU A 198 -8.98 3.23 3.00
N PHE A 199 -8.85 4.15 3.95
CA PHE A 199 -9.99 4.66 4.74
C PHE A 199 -10.18 6.17 4.62
N GLY A 200 -9.34 6.86 3.85
CA GLY A 200 -9.41 8.32 3.72
C GLY A 200 -9.09 9.06 5.01
N GLU A 201 -8.40 8.41 5.96
CA GLU A 201 -7.90 9.09 7.17
C GLU A 201 -6.90 10.18 6.77
N LYS A 202 -6.69 11.13 7.67
CA LYS A 202 -5.80 12.28 7.45
C LYS A 202 -4.62 12.24 8.42
N ASN A 203 -3.94 11.10 8.51
CA ASN A 203 -2.71 11.00 9.29
C ASN A 203 -1.62 11.87 8.66
N GLU A 204 -0.81 12.50 9.49
CA GLU A 204 0.25 13.39 9.04
C GLU A 204 1.44 12.58 8.53
N LEU A 205 1.67 12.62 7.20
CA LEU A 205 2.73 11.87 6.53
C LEU A 205 3.99 12.75 6.32
N LYS A 206 4.73 13.01 7.41
CA LYS A 206 5.95 13.84 7.38
C LYS A 206 7.22 13.01 7.51
N ASN A 207 8.11 13.11 6.53
CA ASN A 207 9.37 12.37 6.46
C ASN A 207 10.26 12.58 7.69
N ARG A 208 10.23 13.75 8.32
CA ARG A 208 11.04 14.04 9.52
C ARG A 208 10.78 13.07 10.68
N TYR A 209 9.57 12.54 10.84
CA TYR A 209 9.24 11.59 11.90
C TYR A 209 9.86 10.20 11.66
N LEU A 210 10.20 9.89 10.42
CA LEU A 210 10.78 8.60 10.04
C LEU A 210 12.28 8.56 10.26
N HIS A 211 12.94 9.72 10.32
CA HIS A 211 14.39 9.79 10.49
C HIS A 211 14.80 9.26 11.86
N ILE A 212 15.80 8.35 11.91
CA ILE A 212 16.22 7.66 13.13
C ILE A 212 16.71 8.59 14.25
N ASN A 213 17.20 9.78 13.90
CA ASN A 213 17.62 10.81 14.87
C ASN A 213 16.49 11.78 15.23
N CYS A 214 15.23 11.53 14.81
CA CYS A 214 14.11 12.38 15.18
C CYS A 214 13.70 12.12 16.63
N THR A 215 13.72 13.16 17.46
CA THR A 215 13.29 13.10 18.86
C THR A 215 11.81 13.40 19.05
N LEU A 216 11.11 13.77 17.96
CA LEU A 216 9.68 14.05 18.00
C LEU A 216 8.90 12.75 17.81
N GLU A 217 7.92 12.51 18.69
CA GLU A 217 6.98 11.42 18.47
C GLU A 217 6.09 11.73 17.26
N ALA A 218 5.93 10.74 16.36
CA ALA A 218 4.92 10.83 15.32
C ALA A 218 3.52 10.87 15.94
N PRO A 219 2.59 11.67 15.41
CA PRO A 219 1.21 11.65 15.87
C PRO A 219 0.65 10.23 15.78
N LYS A 220 0.07 9.73 16.89
CA LYS A 220 -0.57 8.41 16.90
C LYS A 220 -1.79 8.42 15.99
N CYS A 221 -1.92 7.39 15.14
CA CYS A 221 -3.12 7.20 14.33
C CYS A 221 -4.36 7.14 15.21
N LYS A 222 -5.43 7.83 14.79
CA LYS A 222 -6.74 7.68 15.41
C LYS A 222 -7.28 6.29 15.11
N LYS A 223 -7.75 5.59 16.14
CA LYS A 223 -8.15 4.18 16.04
C LYS A 223 -9.68 4.00 15.91
N ASP A 224 -10.34 4.84 15.13
CA ASP A 224 -11.82 4.86 15.07
C ASP A 224 -12.43 3.66 14.32
N THR A 225 -11.62 2.80 13.67
CA THR A 225 -12.07 1.68 12.83
C THR A 225 -11.66 0.28 13.35
N GLU A 226 -11.25 0.15 14.60
CA GLU A 226 -10.60 -1.04 15.16
C GLU A 226 -11.43 -2.35 15.09
N SER A 227 -12.75 -2.29 14.96
CA SER A 227 -13.63 -3.48 15.06
C SER A 227 -14.28 -3.94 13.75
N CYS A 228 -13.99 -3.33 12.62
CA CYS A 228 -14.61 -3.64 11.33
C CYS A 228 -13.77 -4.64 10.52
N THR A 229 -14.41 -5.55 9.79
CA THR A 229 -13.78 -6.47 8.83
C THR A 229 -13.84 -5.92 7.41
N LEU A 230 -13.10 -6.53 6.47
CA LEU A 230 -13.15 -6.15 5.05
C LEU A 230 -14.56 -6.28 4.45
N ASP A 231 -15.26 -7.37 4.79
CA ASP A 231 -16.62 -7.59 4.32
C ASP A 231 -17.57 -6.52 4.86
N GLU A 232 -17.44 -6.17 6.14
CA GLU A 232 -18.19 -5.10 6.79
C GLU A 232 -17.92 -3.74 6.15
N LEU A 233 -16.64 -3.43 5.87
CA LEU A 233 -16.27 -2.19 5.18
C LEU A 233 -16.89 -2.12 3.77
N SER A 234 -16.83 -3.21 3.02
CA SER A 234 -17.41 -3.29 1.68
C SER A 234 -18.91 -3.04 1.69
N VAL A 235 -19.63 -3.63 2.67
CA VAL A 235 -21.06 -3.38 2.87
C VAL A 235 -21.33 -1.91 3.21
N LEU A 236 -20.55 -1.31 4.10
CA LEU A 236 -20.70 0.11 4.46
C LEU A 236 -20.49 1.04 3.27
N ASN A 237 -19.48 0.78 2.45
CA ASN A 237 -19.22 1.61 1.27
C ASN A 237 -20.37 1.53 0.25
N LEU A 238 -20.86 0.32 -0.03
CA LEU A 238 -22.02 0.14 -0.91
C LEU A 238 -23.27 0.84 -0.36
N LEU A 239 -23.50 0.79 0.95
CA LEU A 239 -24.63 1.48 1.58
C LEU A 239 -24.50 3.01 1.62
N ARG A 240 -23.25 3.53 1.61
CA ARG A 240 -22.99 4.97 1.44
C ARG A 240 -23.29 5.45 0.03
N GLU A 241 -22.98 4.63 -0.98
CA GLU A 241 -23.25 4.92 -2.38
C GLU A 241 -24.75 4.79 -2.70
N ASP A 242 -25.37 3.71 -2.29
CA ASP A 242 -26.82 3.47 -2.45
C ASP A 242 -27.43 2.78 -1.23
N GLY A 243 -27.99 3.58 -0.32
CA GLY A 243 -28.68 3.08 0.86
C GLY A 243 -29.96 2.27 0.56
N LYS A 244 -30.42 2.22 -0.70
CA LYS A 244 -31.60 1.42 -1.10
C LYS A 244 -31.24 -0.02 -1.47
N MET A 245 -29.98 -0.38 -1.57
CA MET A 245 -29.57 -1.72 -1.90
C MET A 245 -30.20 -2.75 -0.96
N THR A 246 -30.72 -3.82 -1.55
CA THR A 246 -31.24 -4.97 -0.81
C THR A 246 -30.11 -5.84 -0.31
N GLN A 247 -30.36 -6.64 0.72
CA GLN A 247 -29.37 -7.60 1.22
C GLN A 247 -28.92 -8.60 0.13
N LYS A 248 -29.79 -8.93 -0.81
CA LYS A 248 -29.47 -9.76 -1.96
C LYS A 248 -28.47 -9.06 -2.91
N GLN A 249 -28.73 -7.81 -3.26
CA GLN A 249 -27.81 -7.01 -4.10
C GLN A 249 -26.45 -6.81 -3.43
N LEU A 250 -26.43 -6.51 -2.13
CA LEU A 250 -25.19 -6.44 -1.36
C LEU A 250 -24.42 -7.78 -1.39
N ALA A 251 -25.12 -8.90 -1.23
CA ALA A 251 -24.54 -10.24 -1.28
C ALA A 251 -23.89 -10.53 -2.66
N GLU A 252 -24.60 -10.21 -3.73
CA GLU A 252 -24.11 -10.36 -5.10
C GLU A 252 -22.90 -9.44 -5.37
N SER A 253 -22.94 -8.18 -4.91
CA SER A 253 -21.87 -7.20 -5.15
C SER A 253 -20.55 -7.58 -4.49
N ILE A 254 -20.58 -8.17 -3.29
CA ILE A 254 -19.36 -8.58 -2.56
C ILE A 254 -19.08 -10.09 -2.63
N ASN A 255 -19.82 -10.82 -3.48
CA ASN A 255 -19.71 -12.28 -3.66
C ASN A 255 -19.78 -13.08 -2.34
N LYS A 256 -20.79 -12.78 -1.51
CA LYS A 256 -21.05 -13.44 -0.23
C LYS A 256 -22.48 -13.95 -0.16
N SER A 257 -22.77 -14.79 0.85
CA SER A 257 -24.13 -15.26 1.07
C SER A 257 -25.02 -14.16 1.65
N GLU A 258 -26.34 -14.19 1.34
CA GLU A 258 -27.32 -13.30 1.99
C GLU A 258 -27.31 -13.44 3.51
N ARG A 259 -27.01 -14.64 4.03
CA ARG A 259 -26.88 -14.89 5.46
C ARG A 259 -25.76 -14.06 6.07
N THR A 260 -24.61 -13.98 5.41
CA THR A 260 -23.48 -13.14 5.82
C THR A 260 -23.88 -11.67 5.88
N ILE A 261 -24.57 -11.19 4.83
CA ILE A 261 -25.04 -9.79 4.79
C ILE A 261 -26.05 -9.49 5.88
N LYS A 262 -26.98 -10.41 6.14
CA LYS A 262 -27.94 -10.27 7.26
C LYS A 262 -27.23 -10.14 8.60
N THR A 263 -26.21 -10.94 8.84
CA THR A 263 -25.40 -10.85 10.07
C THR A 263 -24.69 -9.53 10.18
N ILE A 264 -24.04 -9.07 9.10
CA ILE A 264 -23.32 -7.79 9.06
C ILE A 264 -24.29 -6.62 9.31
N THR A 265 -25.39 -6.56 8.57
CA THR A 265 -26.37 -5.45 8.69
C THR A 265 -27.02 -5.45 10.08
N ALA A 266 -27.32 -6.60 10.68
CA ALA A 266 -27.85 -6.68 12.04
C ALA A 266 -26.83 -6.17 13.08
N SER A 267 -25.56 -6.56 12.96
CA SER A 267 -24.47 -6.05 13.82
C SER A 267 -24.31 -4.55 13.69
N PHE A 268 -24.41 -4.00 12.50
CA PHE A 268 -24.33 -2.56 12.27
C PHE A 268 -25.52 -1.78 12.83
N GLU A 269 -26.74 -2.33 12.77
CA GLU A 269 -27.91 -1.74 13.43
C GLU A 269 -27.75 -1.73 14.95
N GLU A 270 -27.31 -2.85 15.53
CA GLU A 270 -27.07 -2.99 16.97
C GLU A 270 -26.02 -2.00 17.48
N LYS A 271 -24.93 -1.82 16.72
CA LYS A 271 -23.85 -0.86 17.02
C LYS A 271 -24.20 0.59 16.69
N GLY A 272 -25.37 0.83 16.10
CA GLY A 272 -25.77 2.17 15.68
C GLY A 272 -24.99 2.73 14.48
N VAL A 273 -24.26 1.91 13.74
CA VAL A 273 -23.47 2.30 12.55
C VAL A 273 -24.38 2.61 11.37
N ILE A 274 -25.47 1.87 11.23
CA ILE A 274 -26.53 2.13 10.24
C ILE A 274 -27.88 2.17 10.91
N THR A 275 -28.80 2.88 10.28
CA THR A 275 -30.21 2.96 10.73
C THR A 275 -31.14 2.68 9.56
N ARG A 276 -32.16 1.84 9.78
CA ARG A 276 -33.20 1.63 8.78
C ARG A 276 -34.24 2.75 8.83
N ILE A 277 -34.40 3.50 7.76
CA ILE A 277 -35.37 4.58 7.61
C ILE A 277 -36.56 4.07 6.82
N ASN A 278 -37.79 4.46 7.21
CA ASN A 278 -39.08 4.14 6.55
C ASN A 278 -39.43 2.63 6.48
N GLY A 279 -38.93 1.82 7.42
CA GLY A 279 -39.32 0.41 7.60
C GLY A 279 -38.79 -0.56 6.54
N LYS A 280 -39.23 -1.83 6.60
CA LYS A 280 -38.67 -2.92 5.80
C LYS A 280 -39.07 -2.93 4.32
N ARG A 281 -40.24 -2.38 3.96
CA ARG A 281 -40.83 -2.54 2.61
C ARG A 281 -40.44 -1.45 1.63
N PHE A 282 -40.29 -0.22 2.11
CA PHE A 282 -39.99 0.97 1.27
C PHE A 282 -38.83 1.79 1.84
N GLY A 283 -38.12 1.27 2.83
CA GLY A 283 -37.07 1.97 3.53
C GLY A 283 -35.71 1.79 2.88
N TYR A 284 -34.79 2.63 3.35
CA TYR A 284 -33.40 2.60 2.96
C TYR A 284 -32.49 2.56 4.20
N TRP A 285 -31.25 2.20 4.01
CA TRP A 285 -30.23 2.24 5.02
C TRP A 285 -29.56 3.61 5.04
N LYS A 286 -29.50 4.22 6.19
CA LYS A 286 -28.71 5.42 6.43
C LYS A 286 -27.48 5.03 7.21
N VAL A 287 -26.29 5.33 6.69
CA VAL A 287 -25.04 5.20 7.42
C VAL A 287 -24.90 6.43 8.33
N ASN A 288 -24.71 6.18 9.62
CA ASN A 288 -24.52 7.22 10.62
C ASN A 288 -23.03 7.61 10.64
N ASN A 289 -22.74 8.90 10.84
CA ASN A 289 -21.39 9.42 10.91
C ASN A 289 -20.81 9.24 12.32
#